data_2ef99a6cee1527a4c569c230b243ef64
#
_entry.id   2ef99a6cee1527a4c569c230b243ef64
#
_cell.length_a   1.000
_cell.length_b   1.000
_cell.length_c   1.000
_cell.angle_alpha   90.00
_cell.angle_beta   90.00
_cell.angle_gamma   90.00
#
_symmetry.space_group_name_H-M   'P 1'
#
loop_
_entity.id
_entity.type
_entity.pdbx_description
1 polymer ?
#
loop_
_entity_poly.entity_id
_entity_poly.type
_entity_poly.pdbx_seq_one_letter_code
_entity_poly.pdbx_strand_id
1 'polypeptide(L)'
;MVATLFETGVINNQGKFDRDLKTARIRETDNVYEYVLAYKETTHIDRDITINEIDIENLIRAKGAIYSGCKTLLSEVGMSMENVEQIILAGGFGSYVDLERAMIIGLLPEVEPEKVIYVGNSSLLGARMSALTNSIRQQVVGVTNMMTNFELSETPSYYDNYIAALFLPHTDVN
;
A
#
# COMPACT_ATOMS: atom_id res chain seq x y z
N MET A 1 1.27 -3.58 11.92
CA MET A 1 0.05 -3.54 12.76
C MET A 1 -1.16 -4.16 12.05
N VAL A 2 -1.75 -3.56 10.99
CA VAL A 2 -2.93 -4.13 10.30
C VAL A 2 -2.68 -5.55 9.80
N ALA A 3 -1.51 -5.82 9.19
CA ALA A 3 -1.10 -7.17 8.84
C ALA A 3 -1.18 -8.15 10.02
N THR A 4 -0.66 -7.77 11.18
CA THR A 4 -0.71 -8.60 12.40
C THR A 4 -2.15 -8.85 12.87
N LEU A 5 -3.01 -7.83 12.85
CA LEU A 5 -4.42 -7.99 13.20
C LEU A 5 -5.12 -8.96 12.24
N PHE A 6 -4.76 -8.92 10.96
CA PHE A 6 -5.29 -9.83 9.95
C PHE A 6 -4.77 -11.28 10.14
N GLU A 7 -3.45 -11.47 10.27
CA GLU A 7 -2.85 -12.79 10.49
C GLU A 7 -3.32 -13.48 11.76
N THR A 8 -3.60 -12.71 12.81
CA THR A 8 -4.09 -13.26 14.10
C THR A 8 -5.60 -13.43 14.14
N GLY A 9 -6.32 -13.13 13.04
CA GLY A 9 -7.77 -13.26 12.97
C GLY A 9 -8.54 -12.22 13.79
N VAL A 10 -7.89 -11.16 14.25
CA VAL A 10 -8.57 -10.05 14.95
C VAL A 10 -9.43 -9.26 14.00
N ILE A 11 -9.02 -9.16 12.73
CA ILE A 11 -9.84 -8.63 11.64
C ILE A 11 -9.98 -9.67 10.54
N ASN A 12 -11.08 -9.61 9.83
CA ASN A 12 -11.33 -10.45 8.66
C ASN A 12 -10.73 -9.80 7.37
N ASN A 13 -10.91 -10.45 6.24
CA ASN A 13 -10.43 -9.96 4.94
C ASN A 13 -11.07 -8.64 4.47
N GLN A 14 -12.18 -8.22 5.06
CA GLN A 14 -12.82 -6.92 4.82
C GLN A 14 -12.34 -5.84 5.80
N GLY A 15 -11.40 -6.16 6.71
CA GLY A 15 -10.91 -5.25 7.73
C GLY A 15 -11.87 -5.01 8.89
N LYS A 16 -12.87 -5.89 9.07
CA LYS A 16 -13.84 -5.82 10.19
C LYS A 16 -13.34 -6.65 11.35
N PHE A 17 -13.46 -6.11 12.57
CA PHE A 17 -13.11 -6.83 13.80
C PHE A 17 -13.97 -8.05 14.00
N ASP A 18 -13.36 -9.15 14.46
CA ASP A 18 -14.08 -10.32 14.96
C ASP A 18 -14.69 -9.98 16.32
N ARG A 19 -16.02 -9.84 16.35
CA ARG A 19 -16.79 -9.44 17.54
C ARG A 19 -17.00 -10.59 18.52
N ASP A 20 -16.73 -11.83 18.11
CA ASP A 20 -16.85 -13.02 18.96
C ASP A 20 -15.55 -13.28 19.75
N LEU A 21 -14.49 -12.55 19.43
CA LEU A 21 -13.24 -12.60 20.18
C LEU A 21 -13.42 -12.12 21.62
N LYS A 22 -13.11 -13.00 22.56
CA LYS A 22 -13.16 -12.69 24.01
C LYS A 22 -11.98 -11.81 24.43
N THR A 23 -11.97 -10.55 24.00
CA THR A 23 -10.94 -9.58 24.36
C THR A 23 -11.54 -8.24 24.77
N ALA A 24 -10.98 -7.64 25.83
CA ALA A 24 -11.36 -6.29 26.24
C ALA A 24 -10.79 -5.19 25.31
N ARG A 25 -9.95 -5.57 24.32
CA ARG A 25 -9.34 -4.63 23.39
C ARG A 25 -10.26 -4.19 22.26
N ILE A 26 -11.28 -5.01 21.92
CA ILE A 26 -12.29 -4.63 20.93
C ILE A 26 -13.46 -4.01 21.69
N ARG A 27 -13.82 -2.78 21.35
CA ARG A 27 -14.94 -2.07 21.94
C ARG A 27 -15.63 -1.20 20.90
N GLU A 28 -16.86 -0.81 21.19
CA GLU A 28 -17.63 0.11 20.37
C GLU A 28 -17.60 1.51 21.01
N THR A 29 -17.23 2.50 20.21
CA THR A 29 -17.21 3.91 20.60
C THR A 29 -17.85 4.72 19.47
N ASP A 30 -18.89 5.51 19.79
CA ASP A 30 -19.61 6.34 18.80
C ASP A 30 -20.13 5.55 17.57
N ASN A 31 -20.64 4.33 17.78
CA ASN A 31 -21.12 3.40 16.77
C ASN A 31 -20.02 2.89 15.79
N VAL A 32 -18.76 3.00 16.18
CA VAL A 32 -17.62 2.46 15.42
C VAL A 32 -16.84 1.49 16.30
N TYR A 33 -16.50 0.33 15.76
CA TYR A 33 -15.64 -0.62 16.47
C TYR A 33 -14.18 -0.17 16.36
N GLU A 34 -13.49 -0.24 17.50
CA GLU A 34 -12.06 0.07 17.60
C GLU A 34 -11.32 -1.01 18.39
N TYR A 35 -10.03 -1.14 18.10
CA TYR A 35 -9.11 -1.99 18.84
C TYR A 35 -8.12 -1.13 19.63
N VAL A 36 -8.01 -1.37 20.93
CA VAL A 36 -7.07 -0.67 21.81
C VAL A 36 -5.66 -1.24 21.62
N LEU A 37 -4.79 -0.44 21.00
CA LEU A 37 -3.38 -0.75 20.81
C LEU A 37 -2.58 -0.60 22.11
N ALA A 38 -2.80 0.53 22.81
CA ALA A 38 -2.20 0.79 24.12
C ALA A 38 -3.21 1.56 24.99
N TYR A 39 -3.34 1.12 26.24
CA TYR A 39 -4.16 1.80 27.22
C TYR A 39 -3.46 3.05 27.76
N LYS A 40 -4.22 4.07 28.14
CA LYS A 40 -3.71 5.35 28.65
C LYS A 40 -2.74 5.18 29.83
N GLU A 41 -2.96 4.19 30.66
CA GLU A 41 -2.11 3.89 31.80
C GLU A 41 -0.68 3.45 31.41
N THR A 42 -0.50 3.00 30.16
CA THR A 42 0.78 2.55 29.60
C THR A 42 1.41 3.55 28.65
N THR A 43 0.78 4.71 28.45
CA THR A 43 1.22 5.75 27.53
C THR A 43 1.57 7.04 28.30
N HIS A 44 2.27 7.98 27.64
CA HIS A 44 2.52 9.32 28.19
C HIS A 44 1.45 10.34 27.80
N ILE A 45 0.37 9.87 27.17
CA ILE A 45 -0.79 10.70 26.78
C ILE A 45 -2.02 10.26 27.56
N ASP A 46 -2.88 11.20 27.93
CA ASP A 46 -4.08 10.93 28.75
C ASP A 46 -5.25 10.38 27.89
N ARG A 47 -4.94 9.43 27.04
CA ARG A 47 -5.93 8.70 26.22
C ARG A 47 -5.39 7.36 25.74
N ASP A 48 -6.28 6.43 25.43
CA ASP A 48 -5.93 5.18 24.75
C ASP A 48 -5.46 5.47 23.33
N ILE A 49 -4.55 4.65 22.84
CA ILE A 49 -4.17 4.61 21.41
C ILE A 49 -5.00 3.51 20.78
N THR A 50 -5.85 3.86 19.84
CA THR A 50 -6.77 2.94 19.18
C THR A 50 -6.61 2.97 17.67
N ILE A 51 -7.08 1.94 16.99
CA ILE A 51 -7.36 1.90 15.56
C ILE A 51 -8.80 1.46 15.37
N ASN A 52 -9.56 2.12 14.54
CA ASN A 52 -10.94 1.80 14.26
C ASN A 52 -11.15 1.20 12.86
N GLU A 53 -12.35 0.68 12.58
CA GLU A 53 -12.68 0.07 11.29
C GLU A 53 -12.62 1.08 10.12
N ILE A 54 -12.85 2.37 10.37
CA ILE A 54 -12.75 3.41 9.33
C ILE A 54 -11.29 3.64 8.93
N ASP A 55 -10.37 3.63 9.90
CA ASP A 55 -8.94 3.74 9.64
C ASP A 55 -8.44 2.57 8.78
N ILE A 56 -8.90 1.35 9.11
CA ILE A 56 -8.55 0.14 8.36
C ILE A 56 -9.14 0.20 6.94
N GLU A 57 -10.39 0.62 6.79
CA GLU A 57 -11.04 0.79 5.49
C GLU A 57 -10.31 1.80 4.61
N ASN A 58 -9.86 2.92 5.16
CA ASN A 58 -9.07 3.91 4.45
C ASN A 58 -7.73 3.33 3.96
N LEU A 59 -7.07 2.50 4.79
CA LEU A 59 -5.85 1.79 4.38
C LEU A 59 -6.15 0.80 3.24
N ILE A 60 -7.24 0.02 3.34
CA ILE A 60 -7.65 -0.93 2.30
C ILE A 60 -7.92 -0.21 0.98
N ARG A 61 -8.62 0.93 1.00
CA ARG A 61 -8.87 1.74 -0.19
C ARG A 61 -7.55 2.26 -0.81
N ALA A 62 -6.65 2.77 0.02
CA ALA A 62 -5.35 3.27 -0.46
C ALA A 62 -4.49 2.17 -1.08
N LYS A 63 -4.38 1.00 -0.41
CA LYS A 63 -3.62 -0.12 -0.96
C LYS A 63 -4.27 -0.69 -2.22
N GLY A 64 -5.61 -0.73 -2.26
CA GLY A 64 -6.37 -1.17 -3.42
C GLY A 64 -6.10 -0.32 -4.64
N ALA A 65 -6.06 1.01 -4.49
CA ALA A 65 -5.73 1.93 -5.58
C ALA A 65 -4.29 1.73 -6.12
N ILE A 66 -3.33 1.48 -5.24
CA ILE A 66 -1.94 1.23 -5.63
C ILE A 66 -1.83 -0.10 -6.39
N TYR A 67 -2.35 -1.19 -5.79
CA TYR A 67 -2.28 -2.52 -6.39
C TYR A 67 -2.97 -2.57 -7.75
N SER A 68 -4.22 -2.07 -7.83
CA SER A 68 -4.98 -2.05 -9.09
C SER A 68 -4.31 -1.20 -10.17
N GLY A 69 -3.72 -0.07 -9.80
CA GLY A 69 -2.95 0.75 -10.73
C GLY A 69 -1.76 -0.01 -11.31
N CYS A 70 -0.96 -0.66 -10.48
CA CYS A 70 0.18 -1.47 -10.93
C CYS A 70 -0.27 -2.63 -11.83
N LYS A 71 -1.30 -3.39 -11.41
CA LYS A 71 -1.82 -4.53 -12.17
C LYS A 71 -2.37 -4.10 -13.53
N THR A 72 -3.14 -3.02 -13.55
CA THR A 72 -3.70 -2.48 -14.81
C THR A 72 -2.60 -2.00 -15.75
N LEU A 73 -1.62 -1.24 -15.27
CA LEU A 73 -0.51 -0.78 -16.10
C LEU A 73 0.30 -1.92 -16.71
N LEU A 74 0.55 -2.99 -15.97
CA LEU A 74 1.23 -4.17 -16.50
C LEU A 74 0.40 -4.85 -17.59
N SER A 75 -0.91 -5.03 -17.35
CA SER A 75 -1.78 -5.67 -18.34
C SER A 75 -1.92 -4.87 -19.63
N GLU A 76 -1.97 -3.53 -19.57
CA GLU A 76 -2.03 -2.65 -20.73
C GLU A 76 -0.79 -2.75 -21.65
N VAL A 77 0.34 -3.15 -21.09
CA VAL A 77 1.57 -3.41 -21.88
C VAL A 77 1.80 -4.90 -22.15
N GLY A 78 0.80 -5.76 -21.88
CA GLY A 78 0.87 -7.19 -22.13
C GLY A 78 1.81 -7.94 -21.17
N MET A 79 2.04 -7.41 -19.97
CA MET A 79 2.88 -8.00 -18.93
C MET A 79 2.03 -8.47 -17.75
N SER A 80 2.57 -9.36 -16.94
CA SER A 80 2.04 -9.79 -15.65
C SER A 80 3.01 -9.48 -14.52
N MET A 81 2.59 -9.70 -13.27
CA MET A 81 3.48 -9.54 -12.10
C MET A 81 4.71 -10.45 -12.17
N GLU A 82 4.62 -11.62 -12.78
CA GLU A 82 5.74 -12.55 -12.97
C GLU A 82 6.86 -11.99 -13.84
N ASN A 83 6.53 -11.04 -14.73
CA ASN A 83 7.51 -10.39 -15.59
C ASN A 83 8.25 -9.25 -14.88
N VAL A 84 7.88 -8.93 -13.62
CA VAL A 84 8.52 -7.85 -12.86
C VAL A 84 9.85 -8.35 -12.30
N GLU A 85 10.94 -7.81 -12.83
CA GLU A 85 12.30 -8.14 -12.37
C GLU A 85 12.67 -7.37 -11.10
N GLN A 86 12.13 -6.15 -10.94
CA GLN A 86 12.51 -5.26 -9.85
C GLN A 86 11.39 -4.30 -9.48
N ILE A 87 11.20 -4.05 -8.19
CA ILE A 87 10.32 -3.03 -7.63
C ILE A 87 11.17 -1.93 -7.02
N ILE A 88 10.97 -0.70 -7.48
CA ILE A 88 11.67 0.47 -6.96
C ILE A 88 10.72 1.29 -6.10
N LEU A 89 10.97 1.34 -4.79
CA LEU A 89 10.22 2.13 -3.83
C LEU A 89 10.88 3.50 -3.65
N ALA A 90 10.17 4.56 -4.03
CA ALA A 90 10.64 5.94 -3.94
C ALA A 90 9.79 6.75 -2.96
N GLY A 91 10.37 7.82 -2.42
CA GLY A 91 9.71 8.73 -1.48
C GLY A 91 9.86 8.33 -0.02
N GLY A 92 9.35 9.16 0.87
CA GLY A 92 9.47 8.97 2.32
C GLY A 92 8.77 7.71 2.82
N PHE A 93 7.59 7.39 2.28
CA PHE A 93 6.86 6.16 2.63
C PHE A 93 7.65 4.91 2.26
N GLY A 94 8.24 4.85 1.06
CA GLY A 94 9.01 3.71 0.61
C GLY A 94 10.13 3.32 1.56
N SER A 95 10.76 4.30 2.22
CA SER A 95 11.89 4.07 3.14
C SER A 95 11.49 3.41 4.47
N TYR A 96 10.21 3.40 4.82
CA TYR A 96 9.69 2.91 6.11
C TYR A 96 8.71 1.75 5.96
N VAL A 97 8.40 1.32 4.75
CA VAL A 97 7.51 0.19 4.51
C VAL A 97 8.21 -1.11 4.91
N ASP A 98 7.58 -1.85 5.80
CA ASP A 98 7.94 -3.23 6.10
C ASP A 98 7.41 -4.11 4.95
N LEU A 99 8.32 -4.71 4.18
CA LEU A 99 7.99 -5.46 2.97
C LEU A 99 7.09 -6.65 3.24
N GLU A 100 7.44 -7.46 4.24
CA GLU A 100 6.66 -8.63 4.61
C GLU A 100 5.22 -8.24 4.97
N ARG A 101 5.06 -7.21 5.79
CA ARG A 101 3.75 -6.70 6.21
C ARG A 101 2.98 -6.04 5.05
N ALA A 102 3.67 -5.44 4.11
CA ALA A 102 3.07 -4.86 2.91
C ALA A 102 2.54 -5.93 1.95
N MET A 103 3.25 -7.05 1.81
CA MET A 103 2.81 -8.21 1.04
C MET A 103 1.60 -8.88 1.69
N ILE A 104 1.63 -9.12 3.01
CA ILE A 104 0.52 -9.73 3.77
C ILE A 104 -0.80 -8.98 3.57
N ILE A 105 -0.78 -7.65 3.53
CA ILE A 105 -1.99 -6.86 3.30
C ILE A 105 -2.31 -6.64 1.81
N GLY A 106 -1.46 -7.09 0.89
CA GLY A 106 -1.62 -6.90 -0.54
C GLY A 106 -1.38 -5.47 -1.03
N LEU A 107 -0.53 -4.70 -0.32
CA LEU A 107 -0.05 -3.39 -0.79
C LEU A 107 1.01 -3.55 -1.88
N LEU A 108 1.88 -4.53 -1.72
CA LEU A 108 2.88 -4.94 -2.71
C LEU A 108 2.57 -6.37 -3.17
N PRO A 109 2.92 -6.71 -4.41
CA PRO A 109 2.85 -8.10 -4.86
C PRO A 109 3.82 -8.96 -4.07
N GLU A 110 3.54 -10.25 -4.00
CA GLU A 110 4.44 -11.22 -3.39
C GLU A 110 5.68 -11.41 -4.28
N VAL A 111 6.80 -10.85 -3.84
CA VAL A 111 8.08 -10.91 -4.55
C VAL A 111 9.21 -11.19 -3.56
N GLU A 112 10.31 -11.72 -4.08
CA GLU A 112 11.54 -11.89 -3.30
C GLU A 112 12.04 -10.53 -2.82
N PRO A 113 12.40 -10.36 -1.53
CA PRO A 113 12.84 -9.08 -0.97
C PRO A 113 14.03 -8.45 -1.72
N GLU A 114 14.89 -9.27 -2.32
CA GLU A 114 16.05 -8.86 -3.11
C GLU A 114 15.66 -8.10 -4.39
N LYS A 115 14.43 -8.30 -4.88
CA LYS A 115 13.88 -7.57 -6.03
C LYS A 115 13.40 -6.17 -5.68
N VAL A 116 13.35 -5.81 -4.39
CA VAL A 116 12.85 -4.51 -3.94
C VAL A 116 14.00 -3.58 -3.59
N ILE A 117 14.05 -2.42 -4.26
CA ILE A 117 15.07 -1.39 -4.05
C ILE A 117 14.43 -0.13 -3.48
N TYR A 118 15.02 0.39 -2.41
CA TYR A 118 14.66 1.66 -1.80
C TYR A 118 15.58 2.77 -2.32
N VAL A 119 15.02 3.80 -2.94
CA VAL A 119 15.79 4.90 -3.52
C VAL A 119 15.59 6.25 -2.81
N GLY A 120 14.85 6.25 -1.70
CA GLY A 120 14.59 7.47 -0.91
C GLY A 120 13.85 8.55 -1.73
N ASN A 121 14.19 9.81 -1.52
CA ASN A 121 13.55 10.92 -2.23
C ASN A 121 14.17 11.11 -3.64
N SER A 122 13.76 10.26 -4.57
CA SER A 122 14.25 10.29 -5.96
C SER A 122 13.87 11.57 -6.71
N SER A 123 12.71 12.19 -6.40
CA SER A 123 12.30 13.46 -7.01
C SER A 123 13.25 14.59 -6.66
N LEU A 124 13.63 14.70 -5.38
CA LEU A 124 14.60 15.70 -4.93
C LEU A 124 16.00 15.43 -5.55
N LEU A 125 16.40 14.15 -5.61
CA LEU A 125 17.67 13.77 -6.23
C LEU A 125 17.71 14.15 -7.71
N GLY A 126 16.66 13.82 -8.47
CA GLY A 126 16.53 14.16 -9.89
C GLY A 126 16.53 15.67 -10.13
N ALA A 127 15.79 16.43 -9.32
CA ALA A 127 15.78 17.89 -9.39
C ALA A 127 17.18 18.49 -9.14
N ARG A 128 17.88 18.00 -8.11
CA ARG A 128 19.27 18.43 -7.80
C ARG A 128 20.22 18.11 -8.94
N MET A 129 20.19 16.91 -9.48
CA MET A 129 21.04 16.51 -10.61
C MET A 129 20.77 17.37 -11.84
N SER A 130 19.51 17.65 -12.16
CA SER A 130 19.11 18.50 -13.28
C SER A 130 19.52 19.97 -13.07
N ALA A 131 19.60 20.46 -11.83
CA ALA A 131 20.10 21.79 -11.53
C ALA A 131 21.62 21.91 -11.72
N LEU A 132 22.36 20.83 -11.49
CA LEU A 132 23.83 20.83 -11.51
C LEU A 132 24.42 20.62 -12.90
N THR A 133 23.76 19.88 -13.80
CA THR A 133 24.32 19.53 -15.12
C THR A 133 23.31 19.62 -16.24
N ASN A 134 23.77 20.16 -17.39
CA ASN A 134 22.95 20.23 -18.60
C ASN A 134 22.78 18.85 -19.26
N SER A 135 23.75 17.96 -19.10
CA SER A 135 23.65 16.58 -19.61
C SER A 135 22.49 15.82 -19.01
N ILE A 136 22.26 15.95 -17.69
CA ILE A 136 21.11 15.32 -17.03
C ILE A 136 19.78 15.89 -17.54
N ARG A 137 19.69 17.20 -17.78
CA ARG A 137 18.48 17.80 -18.37
C ARG A 137 18.15 17.22 -19.75
N GLN A 138 19.15 17.01 -20.58
CA GLN A 138 18.97 16.37 -21.90
C GLN A 138 18.49 14.91 -21.75
N GLN A 139 19.04 14.16 -20.80
CA GLN A 139 18.60 12.79 -20.51
C GLN A 139 17.14 12.77 -20.00
N VAL A 140 16.75 13.71 -19.13
CA VAL A 140 15.36 13.83 -18.65
C VAL A 140 14.40 14.06 -19.81
N VAL A 141 14.73 14.94 -20.77
CA VAL A 141 13.93 15.14 -21.98
C VAL A 141 13.80 13.84 -22.78
N GLY A 142 14.90 13.08 -22.92
CA GLY A 142 14.87 11.77 -23.58
C GLY A 142 13.93 10.79 -22.88
N VAL A 143 14.00 10.71 -21.54
CA VAL A 143 13.13 9.83 -20.76
C VAL A 143 11.65 10.25 -20.89
N THR A 144 11.34 11.54 -20.76
CA THR A 144 9.95 12.03 -20.88
C THR A 144 9.32 11.73 -22.24
N ASN A 145 10.11 11.73 -23.31
CA ASN A 145 9.63 11.38 -24.65
C ASN A 145 9.32 9.88 -24.82
N MET A 146 9.81 9.02 -23.93
CA MET A 146 9.51 7.58 -23.92
C MET A 146 8.35 7.22 -23.01
N MET A 147 7.88 8.17 -22.19
CA MET A 147 6.77 7.91 -21.26
C MET A 147 5.44 7.89 -21.99
N THR A 148 4.61 6.89 -21.68
CA THR A 148 3.21 6.83 -22.11
C THR A 148 2.31 7.01 -20.90
N ASN A 149 1.34 7.88 -21.01
CA ASN A 149 0.32 8.07 -19.98
C ASN A 149 -0.85 7.12 -20.24
N PHE A 150 -1.27 6.42 -19.19
CA PHE A 150 -2.53 5.66 -19.18
C PHE A 150 -3.52 6.34 -18.23
N GLU A 151 -4.69 6.71 -18.75
CA GLU A 151 -5.77 7.24 -17.91
C GLU A 151 -6.52 6.07 -17.28
N LEU A 152 -6.20 5.78 -16.02
CA LEU A 152 -6.74 4.61 -15.31
C LEU A 152 -8.27 4.65 -15.20
N SER A 153 -8.86 5.85 -15.09
CA SER A 153 -10.32 6.02 -15.02
C SER A 153 -11.05 5.62 -16.32
N GLU A 154 -10.33 5.63 -17.44
CA GLU A 154 -10.85 5.24 -18.77
C GLU A 154 -10.52 3.78 -19.12
N THR A 155 -9.72 3.10 -18.29
CA THR A 155 -9.30 1.72 -18.52
C THR A 155 -10.30 0.75 -17.86
N PRO A 156 -11.09 -0.04 -18.62
CA PRO A 156 -12.15 -0.87 -18.07
C PRO A 156 -11.70 -1.85 -16.98
N SER A 157 -10.53 -2.46 -17.17
CA SER A 157 -9.96 -3.44 -16.22
C SER A 157 -9.56 -2.83 -14.87
N TYR A 158 -9.36 -1.52 -14.79
CA TYR A 158 -8.95 -0.87 -13.54
C TYR A 158 -10.00 -1.01 -12.44
N TYR A 159 -11.27 -0.80 -12.78
CA TYR A 159 -12.36 -0.87 -11.81
C TYR A 159 -12.49 -2.29 -11.22
N ASP A 160 -12.44 -3.31 -12.06
CA ASP A 160 -12.51 -4.70 -11.62
C ASP A 160 -11.32 -5.07 -10.73
N ASN A 161 -10.12 -4.67 -11.13
CA ASN A 161 -8.91 -4.84 -10.33
C ASN A 161 -9.01 -4.11 -8.98
N TYR A 162 -9.62 -2.90 -8.97
CA TYR A 162 -9.79 -2.13 -7.73
C TYR A 162 -10.76 -2.82 -6.77
N ILE A 163 -11.91 -3.29 -7.24
CA ILE A 163 -12.88 -4.01 -6.41
C ILE A 163 -12.26 -5.29 -5.83
N ALA A 164 -11.53 -6.06 -6.64
CA ALA A 164 -10.81 -7.24 -6.17
C ALA A 164 -9.77 -6.91 -5.09
N ALA A 165 -9.16 -5.73 -5.17
CA ALA A 165 -8.16 -5.27 -4.23
C ALA A 165 -8.71 -4.63 -2.94
N LEU A 166 -10.03 -4.48 -2.79
CA LEU A 166 -10.67 -3.98 -1.55
C LEU A 166 -10.77 -5.04 -0.43
N PHE A 167 -9.98 -6.10 -0.51
CA PHE A 167 -9.88 -7.17 0.49
C PHE A 167 -8.43 -7.36 0.93
N LEU A 168 -8.22 -8.02 2.06
CA LEU A 168 -6.89 -8.37 2.58
C LEU A 168 -6.60 -9.86 2.28
N PRO A 169 -5.55 -10.20 1.55
CA PRO A 169 -4.71 -9.31 0.74
C PRO A 169 -5.43 -8.76 -0.51
N HIS A 170 -6.15 -9.60 -1.24
CA HIS A 170 -7.04 -9.32 -2.37
C HIS A 170 -7.79 -10.60 -2.75
N THR A 171 -8.83 -10.51 -3.61
CA THR A 171 -9.63 -11.68 -4.02
C THR A 171 -9.08 -12.41 -5.25
N ASP A 172 -8.17 -11.79 -5.99
CA ASP A 172 -7.44 -12.45 -7.07
C ASP A 172 -6.38 -13.37 -6.49
N VAL A 173 -6.67 -14.66 -6.47
CA VAL A 173 -5.77 -15.72 -6.01
C VAL A 173 -5.15 -16.41 -7.23
N ASN A 174 -4.51 -15.63 -8.12
CA ASN A 174 -3.67 -16.17 -9.21
C ASN A 174 -2.60 -15.14 -9.57
#